data_eca9d14e94bc013a9e05b0211b36626f
#
_entry.id   eca9d14e94bc013a9e05b0211b36626f
#
_cell.length_a   1.000
_cell.length_b   1.000
_cell.length_c   1.000
_cell.angle_alpha   90.00
_cell.angle_beta   90.00
_cell.angle_gamma   90.00
#
_symmetry.space_group_name_H-M   'P 1'
#
loop_
_entity.id
_entity.type
_entity.pdbx_description
1 polymer ?
#
loop_
_entity_poly.entity_id
_entity_poly.type
_entity_poly.pdbx_seq_one_letter_code
_entity_poly.pdbx_strand_id
1 'polypeptide(L)'
;MRWFALPVFAVLSSAAVQPPAPADPPGVPTLAPLPPSETLGLATDPSTRMTVPVSIDGRGPYAFIVDTGAERTVISRELAEQLELRPGAAATLSSMSEVSQIETVVIPHLGIGRRRVSDIQAPALSRSDLGGDGLLGVDSLQSQRVDMDFARGRMTVTASNRPEERWPDGTIVVSARKRHGHLMLVDASFDGQRVYVIVDTGSQVTVGNTALRDRLARRGRLGPIRPIQIMSVTGGMVDAGYTMAREIKVGDAGVRNLPVAFADVDPFRQLDLTDQPALLLGMDALHLFERVSFDFANRRVRFLIHSSSREPSVQMAAARP
;
A
#
# COMPACT_ATOMS: atom_id res chain seq x y z
N MET A 1 19.54 12.36 12.37
CA MET A 1 18.40 11.45 12.58
C MET A 1 17.65 11.38 11.25
N ARG A 2 17.56 10.21 10.63
CA ARG A 2 16.77 10.04 9.40
C ARG A 2 15.34 9.68 9.80
N TRP A 3 14.40 10.48 9.36
CA TRP A 3 12.98 10.31 9.59
C TRP A 3 12.41 9.50 8.41
N PHE A 4 11.60 8.50 8.70
CA PHE A 4 10.93 7.69 7.69
C PHE A 4 9.43 7.83 7.89
N ALA A 5 8.69 8.13 6.83
CA ALA A 5 7.23 8.19 6.86
C ALA A 5 6.62 6.82 6.55
N LEU A 6 5.61 6.45 7.30
CA LEU A 6 4.90 5.19 7.19
C LEU A 6 3.43 5.42 6.82
N PRO A 7 2.75 4.44 6.20
CA PRO A 7 1.43 4.61 5.64
C PRO A 7 0.30 4.74 6.66
N VAL A 8 -0.81 5.28 6.20
CA VAL A 8 -2.11 5.30 6.92
C VAL A 8 -2.90 4.06 6.57
N PHE A 9 -3.26 3.32 7.60
CA PHE A 9 -4.42 2.46 7.54
C PHE A 9 -5.61 3.23 8.13
N ALA A 10 -6.52 3.66 7.30
CA ALA A 10 -7.76 4.27 7.73
C ALA A 10 -8.83 3.18 7.83
N VAL A 11 -9.17 2.77 9.04
CA VAL A 11 -10.37 1.98 9.32
C VAL A 11 -11.44 2.93 9.81
N LEU A 12 -12.50 3.06 9.04
CA LEU A 12 -13.68 3.79 9.42
C LEU A 12 -14.66 2.81 10.10
N SER A 13 -14.65 2.76 11.44
CA SER A 13 -15.78 2.21 12.17
C SER A 13 -16.84 3.29 12.33
N SER A 14 -17.94 3.17 11.61
CA SER A 14 -19.12 3.99 11.87
C SER A 14 -19.77 3.51 13.17
N ALA A 15 -20.02 4.42 14.12
CA ALA A 15 -20.89 4.15 15.25
C ALA A 15 -22.25 3.67 14.71
N ALA A 16 -22.65 2.45 15.07
CA ALA A 16 -23.92 1.88 14.67
C ALA A 16 -25.05 2.64 15.35
N VAL A 17 -25.68 3.54 14.63
CA VAL A 17 -27.07 3.92 14.90
C VAL A 17 -27.91 2.79 14.32
N GLN A 18 -28.74 2.17 15.18
CA GLN A 18 -29.62 1.07 14.79
C GLN A 18 -30.55 1.51 13.66
N PRO A 19 -30.59 0.80 12.51
CA PRO A 19 -31.36 1.24 11.36
C PRO A 19 -32.86 1.01 11.56
N PRO A 20 -33.73 1.85 10.99
CA PRO A 20 -35.10 1.48 10.71
C PRO A 20 -35.14 0.34 9.67
N ALA A 21 -36.22 -0.45 9.69
CA ALA A 21 -36.45 -1.67 8.92
C ALA A 21 -36.02 -1.59 7.44
N PRO A 22 -35.67 -2.75 6.80
CA PRO A 22 -34.96 -2.79 5.54
C PRO A 22 -35.81 -2.21 4.41
N ALA A 23 -35.29 -1.11 3.83
CA ALA A 23 -35.63 -0.74 2.46
C ALA A 23 -34.82 -1.65 1.52
N ASP A 24 -35.40 -2.02 0.37
CA ASP A 24 -34.77 -2.84 -0.65
C ASP A 24 -33.33 -2.38 -0.96
N PRO A 25 -32.38 -3.32 -1.14
CA PRO A 25 -31.01 -2.97 -1.40
C PRO A 25 -30.94 -2.10 -2.67
N PRO A 26 -30.26 -0.94 -2.60
CA PRO A 26 -29.99 -0.18 -3.80
C PRO A 26 -29.21 -1.08 -4.76
N GLY A 27 -29.66 -1.17 -6.00
CA GLY A 27 -29.06 -2.02 -7.01
C GLY A 27 -27.55 -1.82 -7.06
N VAL A 28 -26.82 -2.92 -7.11
CA VAL A 28 -25.34 -2.91 -7.28
C VAL A 28 -25.04 -2.03 -8.49
N PRO A 29 -24.26 -0.94 -8.36
CA PRO A 29 -23.95 -0.10 -9.50
C PRO A 29 -23.24 -0.97 -10.54
N THR A 30 -23.87 -1.17 -11.69
CA THR A 30 -23.27 -1.86 -12.83
C THR A 30 -22.13 -0.96 -13.31
N LEU A 31 -20.91 -1.32 -12.97
CA LEU A 31 -19.72 -0.62 -13.47
C LEU A 31 -19.69 -0.74 -14.99
N ALA A 32 -19.76 0.40 -15.69
CA ALA A 32 -19.55 0.43 -17.12
C ALA A 32 -18.24 -0.28 -17.48
N PRO A 33 -18.17 -1.01 -18.60
CA PRO A 33 -16.93 -1.68 -19.02
C PRO A 33 -15.83 -0.64 -19.16
N LEU A 34 -14.71 -0.88 -18.45
CA LEU A 34 -13.58 0.03 -18.45
C LEU A 34 -12.96 0.15 -19.86
N PRO A 35 -12.53 1.36 -20.25
CA PRO A 35 -11.77 1.57 -21.48
C PRO A 35 -10.47 0.76 -21.48
N PRO A 36 -9.76 0.66 -22.62
CA PRO A 36 -8.46 0.00 -22.71
C PRO A 36 -7.49 0.48 -21.62
N SER A 37 -6.50 -0.34 -21.30
CA SER A 37 -5.48 -0.04 -20.30
C SER A 37 -4.98 1.40 -20.43
N GLU A 38 -4.91 2.11 -19.31
CA GLU A 38 -4.45 3.48 -19.27
C GLU A 38 -3.11 3.59 -18.56
N THR A 39 -2.18 4.30 -19.20
CA THR A 39 -0.84 4.52 -18.65
C THR A 39 -0.79 5.93 -18.06
N LEU A 40 -0.48 6.01 -16.79
CA LEU A 40 -0.33 7.26 -16.04
C LEU A 40 1.16 7.52 -15.78
N GLY A 41 1.56 8.78 -15.85
CA GLY A 41 2.88 9.19 -15.40
C GLY A 41 2.99 9.03 -13.89
N LEU A 42 4.06 8.41 -13.40
CA LEU A 42 4.42 8.38 -11.99
C LEU A 42 5.44 9.46 -11.71
N ALA A 43 5.23 10.20 -10.65
CA ALA A 43 6.24 11.06 -10.04
C ALA A 43 6.61 10.46 -8.68
N THR A 44 7.81 10.74 -8.21
CA THR A 44 8.25 10.36 -6.87
C THR A 44 8.10 11.59 -5.98
N ASP A 45 7.43 11.45 -4.85
CA ASP A 45 7.41 12.51 -3.84
C ASP A 45 8.79 12.63 -3.16
N PRO A 46 9.07 13.67 -2.38
CA PRO A 46 10.34 13.81 -1.67
C PRO A 46 10.68 12.62 -0.76
N SER A 47 9.68 11.82 -0.40
CA SER A 47 9.82 10.62 0.44
C SER A 47 9.97 9.32 -0.37
N THR A 48 10.18 9.39 -1.69
CA THR A 48 10.29 8.25 -2.62
C THR A 48 9.01 7.45 -2.87
N ARG A 49 7.85 7.89 -2.34
CA ARG A 49 6.55 7.28 -2.66
C ARG A 49 6.09 7.70 -4.06
N MET A 50 5.30 6.87 -4.70
CA MET A 50 4.85 7.11 -6.07
C MET A 50 3.53 7.86 -6.09
N THR A 51 3.45 8.93 -6.90
CA THR A 51 2.24 9.73 -7.07
C THR A 51 1.69 9.60 -8.48
N VAL A 52 0.39 9.76 -8.60
CA VAL A 52 -0.32 9.83 -9.88
C VAL A 52 -1.17 11.08 -9.96
N PRO A 53 -1.33 11.67 -11.16
CA PRO A 53 -2.23 12.77 -11.34
C PRO A 53 -3.69 12.32 -11.24
N VAL A 54 -4.47 12.98 -10.40
CA VAL A 54 -5.92 12.78 -10.31
C VAL A 54 -6.67 14.08 -10.55
N SER A 55 -7.91 13.99 -10.98
CA SER A 55 -8.81 15.13 -11.04
C SER A 55 -9.96 14.98 -10.04
N ILE A 56 -10.44 16.06 -9.47
CA ILE A 56 -11.62 16.12 -8.61
C ILE A 56 -12.62 17.06 -9.26
N ASP A 57 -13.78 16.53 -9.65
CA ASP A 57 -14.79 17.26 -10.42
C ASP A 57 -14.23 17.98 -11.66
N GLY A 58 -13.29 17.34 -12.36
CA GLY A 58 -12.63 17.90 -13.53
C GLY A 58 -11.55 18.94 -13.24
N ARG A 59 -11.33 19.30 -11.97
CA ARG A 59 -10.23 20.22 -11.53
C ARG A 59 -8.97 19.42 -11.23
N GLY A 60 -7.82 19.98 -11.46
CA GLY A 60 -6.52 19.32 -11.24
C GLY A 60 -5.54 19.57 -12.41
N PRO A 61 -4.48 18.78 -12.57
CA PRO A 61 -4.19 17.55 -11.82
C PRO A 61 -3.68 17.79 -10.39
N TYR A 62 -4.06 16.90 -9.46
CA TYR A 62 -3.57 16.85 -8.09
C TYR A 62 -2.69 15.60 -7.92
N ALA A 63 -1.65 15.69 -7.09
CA ALA A 63 -0.70 14.59 -6.89
C ALA A 63 -1.16 13.69 -5.73
N PHE A 64 -1.70 12.53 -6.07
CA PHE A 64 -2.11 11.53 -5.08
C PHE A 64 -1.11 10.39 -5.01
N ILE A 65 -0.71 10.02 -3.79
CA ILE A 65 0.15 8.87 -3.52
C ILE A 65 -0.66 7.59 -3.76
N VAL A 66 -0.08 6.60 -4.43
CA VAL A 66 -0.70 5.28 -4.59
C VAL A 66 -0.34 4.44 -3.36
N ASP A 67 -1.36 4.06 -2.60
CA ASP A 67 -1.20 3.37 -1.31
C ASP A 67 -1.99 2.07 -1.28
N THR A 68 -1.31 0.94 -1.50
CA THR A 68 -1.91 -0.40 -1.43
C THR A 68 -2.12 -0.88 0.00
N GLY A 69 -1.57 -0.16 0.98
CA GLY A 69 -1.76 -0.37 2.40
C GLY A 69 -2.97 0.37 2.96
N ALA A 70 -3.49 1.38 2.29
CA ALA A 70 -4.68 2.13 2.74
C ALA A 70 -5.98 1.47 2.25
N GLU A 71 -6.92 1.22 3.17
CA GLU A 71 -8.26 0.72 2.80
C GLU A 71 -9.06 1.75 2.01
N ARG A 72 -8.86 3.03 2.29
CA ARG A 72 -9.63 4.14 1.74
C ARG A 72 -8.76 5.22 1.15
N THR A 73 -9.31 5.85 0.14
CA THR A 73 -8.79 7.09 -0.44
C THR A 73 -8.91 8.22 0.57
N VAL A 74 -7.83 8.97 0.75
CA VAL A 74 -7.68 10.09 1.69
C VAL A 74 -7.37 11.37 0.91
N ILE A 75 -7.82 12.52 1.38
CA ILE A 75 -7.51 13.82 0.78
C ILE A 75 -6.80 14.73 1.80
N SER A 76 -5.97 15.64 1.34
CA SER A 76 -5.44 16.66 2.23
C SER A 76 -6.54 17.65 2.62
N ARG A 77 -6.54 18.07 3.89
CA ARG A 77 -7.52 19.06 4.40
C ARG A 77 -7.44 20.34 3.58
N GLU A 78 -6.24 20.77 3.28
CA GLU A 78 -5.97 21.99 2.49
C GLU A 78 -6.55 21.89 1.09
N LEU A 79 -6.46 20.73 0.43
CA LEU A 79 -7.10 20.53 -0.87
C LEU A 79 -8.63 20.44 -0.76
N ALA A 80 -9.13 19.78 0.28
CA ALA A 80 -10.58 19.68 0.53
C ALA A 80 -11.20 21.06 0.75
N GLU A 81 -10.54 21.93 1.53
CA GLU A 81 -10.94 23.33 1.73
C GLU A 81 -10.87 24.15 0.43
N GLN A 82 -9.75 24.04 -0.31
CA GLN A 82 -9.58 24.72 -1.61
C GLN A 82 -10.64 24.34 -2.62
N LEU A 83 -11.14 23.11 -2.55
CA LEU A 83 -12.19 22.59 -3.45
C LEU A 83 -13.60 22.81 -2.93
N GLU A 84 -13.75 23.32 -1.70
CA GLU A 84 -15.03 23.52 -1.02
C GLU A 84 -15.86 22.24 -0.96
N LEU A 85 -15.20 21.10 -0.64
CA LEU A 85 -15.86 19.81 -0.59
C LEU A 85 -16.82 19.74 0.61
N ARG A 86 -17.98 19.12 0.39
CA ARG A 86 -18.99 18.97 1.44
C ARG A 86 -18.47 18.07 2.58
N PRO A 87 -18.73 18.42 3.86
CA PRO A 87 -18.46 17.52 4.98
C PRO A 87 -19.17 16.18 4.78
N GLY A 88 -18.49 15.10 5.13
CA GLY A 88 -19.03 13.75 5.22
C GLY A 88 -19.37 13.36 6.64
N ALA A 89 -19.77 12.12 6.85
CA ALA A 89 -19.98 11.59 8.20
C ALA A 89 -18.62 11.44 8.91
N ALA A 90 -18.57 11.79 10.21
CA ALA A 90 -17.37 11.57 11.01
C ALA A 90 -16.96 10.08 10.97
N ALA A 91 -15.67 9.83 10.95
CA ALA A 91 -15.13 8.49 10.88
C ALA A 91 -14.04 8.28 11.93
N THR A 92 -13.83 7.03 12.29
CA THR A 92 -12.71 6.64 13.14
C THR A 92 -11.54 6.25 12.24
N LEU A 93 -10.40 6.92 12.42
CA LEU A 93 -9.14 6.58 11.79
C LEU A 93 -8.28 5.81 12.78
N SER A 94 -7.84 4.65 12.37
CA SER A 94 -6.76 3.93 13.05
C SER A 94 -5.48 4.17 12.29
N SER A 95 -4.56 4.91 12.89
CA SER A 95 -3.21 5.14 12.38
C SER A 95 -2.22 4.24 13.11
N MET A 96 -0.95 4.28 12.70
CA MET A 96 0.11 3.50 13.36
C MET A 96 0.31 3.88 14.82
N SER A 97 -0.03 5.11 15.21
CA SER A 97 0.22 5.65 16.54
C SER A 97 -1.03 5.74 17.42
N GLU A 98 -2.22 5.88 16.83
CA GLU A 98 -3.45 6.15 17.59
C GLU A 98 -4.73 5.82 16.81
N VAL A 99 -5.83 5.74 17.57
CA VAL A 99 -7.20 5.70 17.04
C VAL A 99 -7.86 7.03 17.33
N SER A 100 -8.22 7.80 16.31
CA SER A 100 -8.80 9.13 16.45
C SER A 100 -10.08 9.30 15.64
N GLN A 101 -10.97 10.18 16.10
CA GLN A 101 -12.11 10.64 15.31
C GLN A 101 -11.59 11.65 14.28
N ILE A 102 -11.96 11.45 13.02
CA ILE A 102 -11.49 12.28 11.94
C ILE A 102 -12.66 12.82 11.11
N GLU A 103 -12.49 14.05 10.64
CA GLU A 103 -13.41 14.65 9.69
C GLU A 103 -13.24 13.96 8.33
N THR A 104 -14.36 13.75 7.65
CA THR A 104 -14.37 13.30 6.26
C THR A 104 -15.02 14.32 5.37
N VAL A 105 -14.70 14.26 4.09
CA VAL A 105 -15.38 15.03 3.05
C VAL A 105 -15.89 14.09 1.98
N VAL A 106 -16.88 14.53 1.22
CA VAL A 106 -17.40 13.79 0.07
C VAL A 106 -16.71 14.30 -1.18
N ILE A 107 -15.96 13.44 -1.85
CA ILE A 107 -15.42 13.70 -3.18
C ILE A 107 -16.47 13.23 -4.19
N PRO A 108 -17.18 14.13 -4.89
CA PRO A 108 -18.27 13.73 -5.79
C PRO A 108 -17.76 12.87 -6.94
N HIS A 109 -16.67 13.28 -7.57
CA HIS A 109 -16.05 12.55 -8.67
C HIS A 109 -14.53 12.62 -8.59
N LEU A 110 -13.89 11.49 -8.39
CA LEU A 110 -12.44 11.34 -8.47
C LEU A 110 -12.09 10.70 -9.83
N GLY A 111 -11.34 11.43 -10.64
CA GLY A 111 -10.84 10.97 -11.93
C GLY A 111 -9.40 10.46 -11.82
N ILE A 112 -9.16 9.21 -12.23
CA ILE A 112 -7.82 8.63 -12.35
C ILE A 112 -7.65 8.30 -13.84
N GLY A 113 -7.03 9.19 -14.59
CA GLY A 113 -7.02 9.14 -16.02
C GLY A 113 -8.43 9.19 -16.63
N ARG A 114 -8.84 8.16 -17.35
CA ARG A 114 -10.21 8.04 -17.90
C ARG A 114 -11.22 7.45 -16.94
N ARG A 115 -10.75 6.87 -15.84
CA ARG A 115 -11.62 6.28 -14.82
C ARG A 115 -12.20 7.37 -13.92
N ARG A 116 -13.49 7.22 -13.57
CA ARG A 116 -14.15 8.05 -12.58
C ARG A 116 -14.70 7.16 -11.45
N VAL A 117 -14.44 7.55 -10.22
CA VAL A 117 -15.02 6.96 -9.01
C VAL A 117 -15.87 8.05 -8.36
N SER A 118 -17.12 7.73 -8.02
CA SER A 118 -18.06 8.72 -7.49
C SER A 118 -18.32 8.51 -6.01
N ASP A 119 -18.71 9.61 -5.35
CA ASP A 119 -19.22 9.63 -3.98
C ASP A 119 -18.27 8.99 -2.95
N ILE A 120 -16.98 9.31 -3.06
CA ILE A 120 -15.97 8.82 -2.12
C ILE A 120 -16.07 9.63 -0.83
N GLN A 121 -16.34 8.94 0.29
CA GLN A 121 -16.22 9.54 1.60
C GLN A 121 -14.76 9.42 2.07
N ALA A 122 -14.01 10.50 1.93
CA ALA A 122 -12.58 10.54 2.16
C ALA A 122 -12.24 11.19 3.50
N PRO A 123 -11.43 10.55 4.35
CA PRO A 123 -10.79 11.20 5.48
C PRO A 123 -9.99 12.43 5.02
N ALA A 124 -10.04 13.52 5.80
CA ALA A 124 -9.26 14.73 5.55
C ALA A 124 -8.11 14.83 6.56
N LEU A 125 -6.87 14.66 6.09
CA LEU A 125 -5.65 14.73 6.89
C LEU A 125 -4.83 15.96 6.52
N SER A 126 -3.89 16.35 7.39
CA SER A 126 -2.95 17.43 7.07
C SER A 126 -2.05 17.03 5.87
N ARG A 127 -1.86 17.96 4.95
CA ARG A 127 -0.95 17.74 3.79
C ARG A 127 0.49 17.49 4.24
N SER A 128 0.93 18.13 5.32
CA SER A 128 2.27 17.92 5.87
C SER A 128 2.50 16.48 6.31
N ASP A 129 1.48 15.84 6.86
CA ASP A 129 1.56 14.47 7.36
C ASP A 129 1.40 13.46 6.22
N LEU A 130 0.50 13.74 5.27
CA LEU A 130 0.33 12.92 4.07
C LEU A 130 1.56 12.95 3.16
N GLY A 131 2.20 14.11 3.03
CA GLY A 131 3.29 14.36 2.07
C GLY A 131 2.79 14.58 0.63
N GLY A 132 1.50 14.81 0.42
CA GLY A 132 0.90 15.01 -0.89
C GLY A 132 -0.52 15.56 -0.83
N ASP A 133 -1.17 15.70 -1.98
CA ASP A 133 -2.56 16.18 -2.07
C ASP A 133 -3.58 15.15 -1.55
N GLY A 134 -3.19 13.87 -1.50
CA GLY A 134 -3.99 12.77 -0.99
C GLY A 134 -3.36 11.40 -1.21
N LEU A 135 -4.08 10.36 -0.82
CA LEU A 135 -3.73 8.95 -1.01
C LEU A 135 -4.84 8.26 -1.80
N LEU A 136 -4.49 7.43 -2.77
CA LEU A 136 -5.41 6.49 -3.42
C LEU A 136 -5.35 5.16 -2.70
N GLY A 137 -6.41 4.83 -1.97
CA GLY A 137 -6.55 3.55 -1.30
C GLY A 137 -7.09 2.43 -2.19
N VAL A 138 -7.15 1.21 -1.64
CA VAL A 138 -7.63 0.03 -2.38
C VAL A 138 -9.11 0.11 -2.73
N ASP A 139 -9.92 0.93 -2.05
CA ASP A 139 -11.31 1.22 -2.41
C ASP A 139 -11.43 1.73 -3.85
N SER A 140 -10.49 2.55 -4.28
CA SER A 140 -10.41 3.08 -5.64
C SER A 140 -9.78 2.09 -6.64
N LEU A 141 -9.15 0.99 -6.19
CA LEU A 141 -8.35 0.07 -7.00
C LEU A 141 -8.88 -1.38 -7.04
N GLN A 142 -9.91 -1.74 -6.26
CA GLN A 142 -10.33 -3.13 -5.98
C GLN A 142 -10.60 -4.05 -7.19
N SER A 143 -11.10 -3.53 -8.28
CA SER A 143 -11.43 -4.32 -9.49
C SER A 143 -10.37 -4.20 -10.57
N GLN A 144 -9.21 -3.66 -10.21
CA GLN A 144 -8.16 -3.29 -11.14
C GLN A 144 -6.92 -4.17 -10.97
N ARG A 145 -6.17 -4.22 -12.04
CA ARG A 145 -4.75 -4.57 -12.02
C ARG A 145 -3.96 -3.28 -12.15
N VAL A 146 -3.08 -3.03 -11.20
CA VAL A 146 -2.18 -1.88 -11.17
C VAL A 146 -0.77 -2.37 -11.45
N ASP A 147 -0.19 -1.94 -12.54
CA ASP A 147 1.17 -2.23 -12.93
C ASP A 147 2.04 -1.01 -12.67
N MET A 148 3.05 -1.13 -11.82
CA MET A 148 4.03 -0.09 -11.51
C MET A 148 5.35 -0.43 -12.19
N ASP A 149 5.72 0.33 -13.21
CA ASP A 149 7.00 0.23 -13.93
C ASP A 149 7.96 1.27 -13.36
N PHE A 150 8.78 0.84 -12.42
CA PHE A 150 9.73 1.72 -11.74
C PHE A 150 10.85 2.18 -12.66
N ALA A 151 11.25 1.32 -13.61
CA ALA A 151 12.30 1.67 -14.58
C ALA A 151 11.87 2.80 -15.53
N ARG A 152 10.57 2.90 -15.83
CA ARG A 152 10.03 3.92 -16.75
C ARG A 152 9.24 5.02 -16.06
N GLY A 153 9.09 4.96 -14.73
CA GLY A 153 8.29 5.92 -13.98
C GLY A 153 6.84 5.97 -14.44
N ARG A 154 6.20 4.81 -14.66
CA ARG A 154 4.83 4.73 -15.18
C ARG A 154 3.96 3.79 -14.38
N MET A 155 2.70 4.15 -14.24
CA MET A 155 1.66 3.26 -13.71
C MET A 155 0.62 3.00 -14.82
N THR A 156 0.22 1.73 -14.95
CA THR A 156 -0.88 1.33 -15.83
C THR A 156 -1.99 0.73 -14.99
N VAL A 157 -3.20 1.25 -15.14
CA VAL A 157 -4.39 0.72 -14.49
C VAL A 157 -5.26 0.04 -15.52
N THR A 158 -5.55 -1.24 -15.32
CA THR A 158 -6.32 -2.06 -16.25
C THR A 158 -7.38 -2.82 -15.46
N ALA A 159 -8.57 -2.99 -16.04
CA ALA A 159 -9.56 -3.87 -15.42
C ALA A 159 -9.03 -5.30 -15.32
N SER A 160 -9.16 -5.93 -14.15
CA SER A 160 -8.63 -7.29 -13.90
C SER A 160 -9.25 -8.38 -14.79
N ASN A 161 -10.43 -8.13 -15.36
CA ASN A 161 -11.09 -9.06 -16.29
C ASN A 161 -10.60 -8.98 -17.74
N ARG A 162 -9.68 -8.06 -18.04
CA ARG A 162 -9.07 -7.98 -19.38
C ARG A 162 -7.95 -8.99 -19.53
N PRO A 163 -7.72 -9.49 -20.77
CA PRO A 163 -6.54 -10.31 -21.07
C PRO A 163 -5.27 -9.65 -20.57
N GLU A 164 -4.42 -10.45 -20.00
CA GLU A 164 -3.11 -9.97 -19.51
C GLU A 164 -2.16 -9.77 -20.68
N GLU A 165 -1.39 -8.69 -20.63
CA GLU A 165 -0.21 -8.59 -21.48
C GLU A 165 0.77 -9.72 -21.15
N ARG A 166 1.49 -10.20 -22.17
CA ARG A 166 2.56 -11.16 -21.94
C ARG A 166 3.69 -10.49 -21.16
N TRP A 167 3.94 -11.03 -19.97
CA TRP A 167 5.07 -10.60 -19.18
C TRP A 167 6.37 -11.23 -19.68
N PRO A 168 7.52 -10.56 -19.52
CA PRO A 168 8.82 -11.12 -19.87
C PRO A 168 9.13 -12.41 -19.12
N ASP A 169 9.99 -13.24 -19.71
CA ASP A 169 10.52 -14.41 -19.01
C ASP A 169 11.28 -13.97 -17.74
N GLY A 170 11.21 -14.77 -16.69
CA GLY A 170 11.76 -14.43 -15.39
C GLY A 170 10.80 -13.63 -14.49
N THR A 171 9.56 -13.37 -14.93
CA THR A 171 8.53 -12.78 -14.07
C THR A 171 8.09 -13.78 -13.00
N ILE A 172 8.16 -13.36 -11.76
CA ILE A 172 7.73 -14.15 -10.60
C ILE A 172 6.27 -13.82 -10.29
N VAL A 173 5.43 -14.85 -10.21
CA VAL A 173 4.00 -14.70 -9.92
C VAL A 173 3.69 -15.31 -8.56
N VAL A 174 3.18 -14.50 -7.66
CA VAL A 174 2.82 -14.92 -6.31
C VAL A 174 1.32 -14.80 -6.11
N SER A 175 0.71 -15.90 -5.65
CA SER A 175 -0.71 -15.88 -5.25
C SER A 175 -0.87 -15.18 -3.90
N ALA A 176 -1.89 -14.34 -3.81
CA ALA A 176 -2.22 -13.60 -2.59
C ALA A 176 -3.55 -14.07 -2.01
N ARG A 177 -3.71 -13.91 -0.70
CA ARG A 177 -5.03 -13.92 -0.05
C ARG A 177 -5.51 -12.48 0.09
N LYS A 178 -6.80 -12.26 -0.04
CA LYS A 178 -7.40 -10.95 0.21
C LYS A 178 -7.95 -10.92 1.63
N ARG A 179 -7.53 -9.92 2.41
CA ARG A 179 -8.06 -9.69 3.76
C ARG A 179 -8.29 -8.19 3.94
N HIS A 180 -9.50 -7.79 4.28
CA HIS A 180 -9.93 -6.39 4.42
C HIS A 180 -9.51 -5.49 3.22
N GLY A 181 -9.55 -6.04 2.00
CA GLY A 181 -9.14 -5.31 0.79
C GLY A 181 -7.67 -5.49 0.40
N HIS A 182 -6.78 -5.77 1.35
CA HIS A 182 -5.33 -5.90 1.12
C HIS A 182 -4.93 -7.25 0.52
N LEU A 183 -3.85 -7.24 -0.25
CA LEU A 183 -3.21 -8.45 -0.77
C LEU A 183 -2.15 -8.93 0.22
N MET A 184 -2.36 -10.12 0.75
CA MET A 184 -1.46 -10.79 1.69
C MET A 184 -0.79 -11.99 1.01
N LEU A 185 0.54 -11.96 0.89
CA LEU A 185 1.34 -13.03 0.34
C LEU A 185 1.65 -14.04 1.46
N VAL A 186 1.43 -15.31 1.18
CA VAL A 186 1.60 -16.39 2.17
C VAL A 186 2.79 -17.29 1.87
N ASP A 187 3.30 -17.23 0.64
CA ASP A 187 4.52 -17.93 0.22
C ASP A 187 5.72 -17.00 0.37
N ALA A 188 6.10 -16.74 1.62
CA ALA A 188 7.19 -15.84 1.94
C ALA A 188 7.98 -16.28 3.17
N SER A 189 9.24 -15.89 3.22
CA SER A 189 10.11 -16.11 4.37
C SER A 189 11.09 -14.97 4.60
N PHE A 190 11.45 -14.74 5.86
CA PHE A 190 12.47 -13.83 6.33
C PHE A 190 13.57 -14.64 7.00
N ASP A 191 14.79 -14.66 6.46
CA ASP A 191 15.91 -15.47 6.93
C ASP A 191 15.53 -16.94 7.20
N GLY A 192 14.68 -17.52 6.32
CA GLY A 192 14.14 -18.87 6.45
C GLY A 192 13.04 -19.04 7.51
N GLN A 193 12.55 -17.96 8.13
CA GLN A 193 11.35 -17.98 8.94
C GLN A 193 10.14 -17.65 8.06
N ARG A 194 9.14 -18.54 7.98
CA ARG A 194 7.90 -18.27 7.28
C ARG A 194 7.22 -17.02 7.84
N VAL A 195 6.72 -16.15 6.96
CA VAL A 195 6.14 -14.87 7.31
C VAL A 195 4.96 -14.54 6.38
N TYR A 196 3.94 -13.86 6.90
CA TYR A 196 2.92 -13.21 6.08
C TYR A 196 3.47 -11.88 5.57
N VAL A 197 3.30 -11.60 4.28
CA VAL A 197 3.74 -10.34 3.69
C VAL A 197 2.54 -9.54 3.20
N ILE A 198 2.41 -8.32 3.69
CA ILE A 198 1.49 -7.30 3.20
C ILE A 198 2.31 -6.39 2.30
N VAL A 199 1.83 -6.14 1.08
CA VAL A 199 2.51 -5.19 0.19
C VAL A 199 1.91 -3.81 0.39
N ASP A 200 2.77 -2.82 0.63
CA ASP A 200 2.37 -1.48 1.00
C ASP A 200 3.21 -0.42 0.28
N THR A 201 2.60 0.19 -0.75
CA THR A 201 3.24 1.24 -1.55
C THR A 201 3.18 2.61 -0.88
N GLY A 202 2.42 2.78 0.19
CA GLY A 202 2.39 3.96 1.03
C GLY A 202 3.55 4.02 2.02
N SER A 203 4.14 2.87 2.38
CA SER A 203 5.28 2.80 3.28
C SER A 203 6.61 3.01 2.55
N GLN A 204 7.47 3.87 3.09
CA GLN A 204 8.84 4.05 2.59
C GLN A 204 9.76 2.89 2.99
N VAL A 205 9.50 2.27 4.14
CA VAL A 205 10.36 1.26 4.74
C VAL A 205 9.62 -0.04 4.96
N THR A 206 10.34 -1.12 4.89
CA THR A 206 9.84 -2.45 5.23
C THR A 206 9.82 -2.61 6.75
N VAL A 207 8.67 -3.05 7.29
CA VAL A 207 8.45 -3.20 8.74
C VAL A 207 8.03 -4.62 9.08
N GLY A 208 8.72 -5.26 10.02
CA GLY A 208 8.32 -6.52 10.64
C GLY A 208 7.61 -6.28 11.98
N ASN A 209 6.70 -7.16 12.37
CA ASN A 209 6.07 -7.08 13.68
C ASN A 209 6.95 -7.69 14.79
N THR A 210 6.56 -7.46 16.04
CA THR A 210 7.24 -8.03 17.22
C THR A 210 7.23 -9.56 17.20
N ALA A 211 6.16 -10.20 16.74
CA ALA A 211 6.07 -11.66 16.63
C ALA A 211 7.15 -12.23 15.69
N LEU A 212 7.44 -11.55 14.58
CA LEU A 212 8.54 -11.92 13.68
C LEU A 212 9.89 -11.73 14.36
N ARG A 213 10.15 -10.56 14.96
CA ARG A 213 11.39 -10.25 15.68
C ARG A 213 11.69 -11.33 16.73
N ASP A 214 10.72 -11.63 17.57
CA ASP A 214 10.89 -12.58 18.67
C ASP A 214 11.09 -14.02 18.16
N ARG A 215 10.45 -14.38 17.06
CA ARG A 215 10.66 -15.68 16.42
C ARG A 215 12.08 -15.80 15.85
N LEU A 216 12.60 -14.74 15.24
CA LEU A 216 13.98 -14.69 14.73
C LEU A 216 14.99 -14.73 15.89
N ALA A 217 14.74 -14.01 16.97
CA ALA A 217 15.58 -14.02 18.18
C ALA A 217 15.66 -15.43 18.78
N ARG A 218 14.53 -16.08 19.00
CA ARG A 218 14.48 -17.47 19.53
C ARG A 218 15.22 -18.48 18.66
N ARG A 219 15.38 -18.21 17.37
CA ARG A 219 16.11 -19.07 16.42
C ARG A 219 17.56 -18.66 16.20
N GLY A 220 18.06 -17.65 16.92
CA GLY A 220 19.41 -17.11 16.73
C GLY A 220 19.64 -16.51 15.33
N ARG A 221 18.57 -16.03 14.68
CA ARG A 221 18.62 -15.48 13.31
C ARG A 221 18.47 -13.95 13.29
N LEU A 222 18.16 -13.33 14.43
CA LEU A 222 18.05 -11.90 14.54
C LEU A 222 19.46 -11.27 14.57
N GLY A 223 19.72 -10.34 13.62
CA GLY A 223 20.92 -9.53 13.60
C GLY A 223 20.93 -8.46 14.70
N PRO A 224 22.01 -7.67 14.81
CA PRO A 224 22.07 -6.54 15.74
C PRO A 224 20.92 -5.55 15.48
N ILE A 225 20.23 -5.15 16.53
CA ILE A 225 19.15 -4.16 16.47
C ILE A 225 19.71 -2.79 16.86
N ARG A 226 19.35 -1.78 16.07
CA ARG A 226 19.64 -0.37 16.35
C ARG A 226 18.33 0.39 16.52
N PRO A 227 18.22 1.30 17.50
CA PRO A 227 17.02 2.11 17.68
C PRO A 227 16.83 3.09 16.54
N ILE A 228 15.59 3.23 16.07
CA ILE A 228 15.14 4.27 15.12
C ILE A 228 13.75 4.75 15.53
N GLN A 229 13.35 5.88 14.97
CA GLN A 229 11.99 6.36 15.06
C GLN A 229 11.36 6.39 13.67
N ILE A 230 10.10 5.98 13.59
CA ILE A 230 9.32 5.94 12.38
C ILE A 230 8.16 6.93 12.54
N MET A 231 7.95 7.79 11.53
CA MET A 231 6.87 8.77 11.55
C MET A 231 5.62 8.16 10.88
N SER A 232 4.49 8.23 11.58
CA SER A 232 3.18 7.93 11.03
C SER A 232 2.69 9.07 10.14
N VAL A 233 1.80 8.79 9.21
CA VAL A 233 1.12 9.82 8.38
C VAL A 233 0.13 10.69 9.18
N THR A 234 -0.15 10.38 10.44
CA THR A 234 -0.85 11.28 11.38
C THR A 234 0.12 12.16 12.16
N GLY A 235 1.43 12.16 11.81
CA GLY A 235 2.46 12.93 12.50
C GLY A 235 2.99 12.27 13.78
N GLY A 236 2.37 11.17 14.26
CA GLY A 236 2.83 10.44 15.44
C GLY A 236 4.14 9.71 15.20
N MET A 237 4.97 9.60 16.24
CA MET A 237 6.26 8.88 16.19
C MET A 237 6.11 7.51 16.84
N VAL A 238 6.71 6.49 16.21
CA VAL A 238 6.76 5.12 16.70
C VAL A 238 8.21 4.72 16.91
N ASP A 239 8.57 4.32 18.13
CA ASP A 239 9.87 3.74 18.40
C ASP A 239 10.00 2.36 17.79
N ALA A 240 11.06 2.10 17.05
CA ALA A 240 11.32 0.86 16.36
C ALA A 240 12.77 0.41 16.53
N GLY A 241 12.99 -0.89 16.36
CA GLY A 241 14.32 -1.45 16.23
C GLY A 241 14.60 -1.81 14.78
N TYR A 242 15.77 -1.51 14.26
CA TYR A 242 16.14 -1.77 12.88
C TYR A 242 17.28 -2.79 12.80
N THR A 243 17.19 -3.71 11.85
CA THR A 243 18.25 -4.67 11.51
C THR A 243 18.35 -4.90 10.01
N MET A 244 19.41 -5.59 9.57
CA MET A 244 19.55 -6.03 8.18
C MET A 244 19.03 -7.46 8.02
N ALA A 245 18.00 -7.66 7.20
CA ALA A 245 17.60 -8.98 6.76
C ALA A 245 18.66 -9.55 5.80
N ARG A 246 19.12 -10.77 6.05
CA ARG A 246 20.04 -11.45 5.12
C ARG A 246 19.34 -11.82 3.84
N GLU A 247 18.11 -12.33 3.93
CA GLU A 247 17.30 -12.71 2.78
C GLU A 247 15.80 -12.66 3.12
N ILE A 248 15.04 -11.99 2.29
CA ILE A 248 13.57 -12.04 2.28
C ILE A 248 13.16 -12.71 0.97
N LYS A 249 12.41 -13.81 1.04
CA LYS A 249 11.84 -14.49 -0.13
C LYS A 249 10.35 -14.25 -0.21
N VAL A 250 9.86 -14.02 -1.43
CA VAL A 250 8.45 -13.92 -1.77
C VAL A 250 8.22 -14.74 -3.03
N GLY A 251 7.64 -15.94 -2.89
CA GLY A 251 7.69 -16.95 -3.94
C GLY A 251 9.14 -17.27 -4.30
N ASP A 252 9.45 -17.23 -5.59
CA ASP A 252 10.83 -17.46 -6.10
C ASP A 252 11.70 -16.19 -6.10
N ALA A 253 11.16 -15.03 -5.72
CA ALA A 253 11.94 -13.79 -5.60
C ALA A 253 12.68 -13.75 -4.25
N GLY A 254 13.99 -13.46 -4.29
CA GLY A 254 14.81 -13.22 -3.10
C GLY A 254 15.41 -11.83 -3.10
N VAL A 255 15.20 -11.08 -2.01
CA VAL A 255 15.84 -9.79 -1.74
C VAL A 255 16.82 -9.97 -0.61
N ARG A 256 18.07 -9.52 -0.77
CA ARG A 256 19.14 -9.66 0.23
C ARG A 256 19.59 -8.32 0.76
N ASN A 257 20.06 -8.32 2.00
CA ASN A 257 20.61 -7.12 2.67
C ASN A 257 19.61 -5.96 2.71
N LEU A 258 18.33 -6.26 2.97
CA LEU A 258 17.31 -5.24 3.12
C LEU A 258 17.26 -4.75 4.58
N PRO A 259 17.30 -3.44 4.83
CA PRO A 259 17.03 -2.89 6.16
C PRO A 259 15.55 -3.09 6.52
N VAL A 260 15.28 -3.63 7.71
CA VAL A 260 13.91 -3.88 8.19
C VAL A 260 13.76 -3.30 9.59
N ALA A 261 12.75 -2.49 9.78
CA ALA A 261 12.36 -1.99 11.09
C ALA A 261 11.40 -2.97 11.78
N PHE A 262 11.44 -3.06 13.11
CA PHE A 262 10.49 -3.85 13.89
C PHE A 262 9.66 -2.94 14.77
N ALA A 263 8.35 -2.94 14.52
CA ALA A 263 7.36 -2.22 15.28
C ALA A 263 5.99 -2.89 15.14
N ASP A 264 5.15 -2.82 16.18
CA ASP A 264 3.77 -3.30 16.11
C ASP A 264 2.86 -2.16 15.60
N VAL A 265 2.88 -2.01 14.28
CA VAL A 265 2.07 -1.01 13.59
C VAL A 265 0.65 -1.51 13.39
N ASP A 266 -0.30 -0.58 13.28
CA ASP A 266 -1.73 -0.87 13.23
C ASP A 266 -2.16 -1.84 12.12
N PRO A 267 -1.58 -1.83 10.92
CA PRO A 267 -1.85 -2.83 9.89
C PRO A 267 -1.81 -4.28 10.35
N PHE A 268 -0.88 -4.60 11.25
CA PHE A 268 -0.80 -5.97 11.78
C PHE A 268 -1.98 -6.30 12.70
N ARG A 269 -2.48 -5.32 13.49
CA ARG A 269 -3.67 -5.49 14.32
C ARG A 269 -4.93 -5.66 13.47
N GLN A 270 -5.12 -4.79 12.49
CA GLN A 270 -6.29 -4.82 11.60
C GLN A 270 -6.39 -6.11 10.79
N LEU A 271 -5.25 -6.70 10.46
CA LEU A 271 -5.18 -7.96 9.71
C LEU A 271 -5.03 -9.19 10.64
N ASP A 272 -5.28 -9.08 11.96
CA ASP A 272 -5.12 -10.14 12.97
C ASP A 272 -3.78 -10.89 12.82
N LEU A 273 -2.71 -10.13 12.62
CA LEU A 273 -1.35 -10.66 12.44
C LEU A 273 -0.44 -10.35 13.63
N THR A 274 -0.95 -9.78 14.72
CA THR A 274 -0.16 -9.37 15.89
C THR A 274 0.68 -10.51 16.45
N ASP A 275 0.10 -11.72 16.54
CA ASP A 275 0.73 -12.90 17.13
C ASP A 275 1.41 -13.83 16.10
N GLN A 276 1.35 -13.45 14.82
CA GLN A 276 1.90 -14.22 13.71
C GLN A 276 3.05 -13.46 13.05
N PRO A 277 4.18 -14.11 12.73
CA PRO A 277 5.26 -13.45 12.01
C PRO A 277 4.76 -12.79 10.74
N ALA A 278 4.83 -11.46 10.69
CA ALA A 278 4.33 -10.67 9.58
C ALA A 278 5.31 -9.55 9.19
N LEU A 279 5.29 -9.20 7.90
CA LEU A 279 6.12 -8.19 7.27
C LEU A 279 5.25 -7.29 6.39
N LEU A 280 5.41 -5.99 6.55
CA LEU A 280 4.88 -4.97 5.66
C LEU A 280 6.00 -4.60 4.70
N LEU A 281 5.86 -4.97 3.43
CA LEU A 281 6.87 -4.77 2.39
C LEU A 281 6.69 -3.38 1.78
N GLY A 282 7.62 -2.48 2.07
CA GLY A 282 7.58 -1.08 1.68
C GLY A 282 8.25 -0.79 0.34
N MET A 283 8.30 0.48 -0.01
CA MET A 283 8.88 0.99 -1.26
C MET A 283 10.37 0.72 -1.37
N ASP A 284 11.11 0.68 -0.25
CA ASP A 284 12.53 0.30 -0.20
C ASP A 284 12.79 -1.09 -0.80
N ALA A 285 11.85 -2.02 -0.60
CA ALA A 285 11.90 -3.36 -1.20
C ALA A 285 11.33 -3.39 -2.63
N LEU A 286 10.24 -2.68 -2.88
CA LEU A 286 9.56 -2.69 -4.18
C LEU A 286 10.39 -2.06 -5.29
N HIS A 287 11.15 -1.00 -5.00
CA HIS A 287 12.06 -0.35 -5.95
C HIS A 287 13.24 -1.24 -6.39
N LEU A 288 13.46 -2.38 -5.73
CA LEU A 288 14.46 -3.35 -6.17
C LEU A 288 14.02 -4.15 -7.40
N PHE A 289 12.75 -4.04 -7.79
CA PHE A 289 12.19 -4.67 -8.98
C PHE A 289 12.09 -3.65 -10.13
N GLU A 290 12.17 -4.14 -11.35
CA GLU A 290 11.94 -3.32 -12.55
C GLU A 290 10.46 -2.92 -12.65
N ARG A 291 9.57 -3.90 -12.37
CA ARG A 291 8.13 -3.74 -12.46
C ARG A 291 7.42 -4.60 -11.42
N VAL A 292 6.38 -4.07 -10.80
CA VAL A 292 5.50 -4.80 -9.89
C VAL A 292 4.04 -4.63 -10.32
N SER A 293 3.28 -5.72 -10.31
CA SER A 293 1.85 -5.72 -10.66
C SER A 293 1.01 -6.23 -9.51
N PHE A 294 -0.05 -5.49 -9.19
CA PHE A 294 -1.03 -5.84 -8.17
C PHE A 294 -2.38 -6.11 -8.84
N ASP A 295 -2.79 -7.36 -8.93
CA ASP A 295 -4.12 -7.74 -9.44
C ASP A 295 -5.03 -8.04 -8.26
N PHE A 296 -5.79 -7.02 -7.83
CA PHE A 296 -6.64 -7.09 -6.64
C PHE A 296 -7.80 -8.07 -6.81
N ALA A 297 -8.40 -8.16 -7.99
CA ALA A 297 -9.53 -9.07 -8.24
C ALA A 297 -9.07 -10.53 -8.34
N ASN A 298 -7.97 -10.78 -9.06
CA ASN A 298 -7.42 -12.12 -9.26
C ASN A 298 -6.48 -12.56 -8.14
N ARG A 299 -6.21 -11.69 -7.16
CA ARG A 299 -5.37 -11.98 -5.98
C ARG A 299 -3.98 -12.48 -6.38
N ARG A 300 -3.30 -11.72 -7.23
CA ARG A 300 -1.96 -12.02 -7.72
C ARG A 300 -1.07 -10.80 -7.62
N VAL A 301 0.18 -11.04 -7.25
CA VAL A 301 1.25 -10.06 -7.35
C VAL A 301 2.33 -10.62 -8.27
N ARG A 302 2.84 -9.79 -9.17
CA ARG A 302 3.93 -10.14 -10.08
C ARG A 302 5.11 -9.24 -9.83
N PHE A 303 6.28 -9.82 -9.89
CA PHE A 303 7.55 -9.11 -9.74
C PHE A 303 8.42 -9.39 -10.96
N LEU A 304 8.87 -8.35 -11.64
CA LEU A 304 9.86 -8.44 -12.69
C LEU A 304 11.21 -7.94 -12.16
N ILE A 305 12.22 -8.79 -12.23
CA ILE A 305 13.57 -8.48 -11.79
C ILE A 305 14.31 -7.70 -12.88
N HIS A 306 15.15 -6.75 -12.51
CA HIS A 306 15.99 -6.02 -13.45
C HIS A 306 16.90 -6.98 -14.23
N SER A 307 16.87 -6.90 -15.54
CA SER A 307 17.69 -7.74 -16.45
C SER A 307 19.20 -7.43 -16.39
N SER A 308 19.59 -6.34 -15.72
CA SER A 308 20.97 -5.81 -15.69
C SER A 308 21.64 -5.83 -14.31
N SER A 309 21.18 -6.62 -13.35
CA SER A 309 21.87 -6.70 -12.04
C SER A 309 23.17 -7.51 -12.13
N ARG A 310 24.16 -6.91 -12.79
CA ARG A 310 25.57 -7.33 -12.79
C ARG A 310 26.46 -6.32 -12.05
N GLU A 311 25.99 -5.75 -10.91
CA GLU A 311 26.93 -5.10 -9.98
C GLU A 311 26.45 -5.22 -8.52
N PRO A 312 27.38 -5.36 -7.55
CA PRO A 312 27.15 -6.08 -6.31
C PRO A 312 26.85 -5.15 -5.13
N SER A 313 25.58 -4.82 -4.89
CA SER A 313 25.19 -4.32 -3.57
C SER A 313 23.85 -4.85 -3.07
N VAL A 314 22.99 -5.34 -3.96
CA VAL A 314 21.78 -6.09 -3.61
C VAL A 314 21.66 -7.25 -4.61
N GLN A 315 22.02 -8.46 -4.20
CA GLN A 315 21.86 -9.65 -5.06
C GLN A 315 20.41 -10.14 -4.97
N MET A 316 19.69 -10.02 -6.07
CA MET A 316 18.43 -10.73 -6.27
C MET A 316 18.72 -12.13 -6.80
N ALA A 317 18.31 -13.16 -6.06
CA ALA A 317 18.43 -14.54 -6.50
C ALA A 317 17.06 -15.03 -6.99
N ALA A 318 16.95 -15.34 -8.29
CA ALA A 318 15.87 -16.20 -8.76
C ALA A 318 16.25 -17.65 -8.47
N ALA A 319 15.35 -18.43 -7.88
CA ALA A 319 15.53 -19.88 -7.79
C ALA A 319 15.54 -20.44 -9.23
N ARG A 320 16.52 -21.27 -9.55
CA ARG A 320 16.52 -22.03 -10.79
C ARG A 320 15.50 -23.19 -10.68
N PRO A 321 14.88 -23.57 -11.81
CA PRO A 321 13.94 -24.68 -11.87
C PRO A 321 14.54 -26.02 -11.44
#